data_4d314b8b07cebb2586c4c577830719e5
#
_entry.id   4d314b8b07cebb2586c4c577830719e5
#
_cell.length_a   1.000
_cell.length_b   1.000
_cell.length_c   1.000
_cell.angle_alpha   90.00
_cell.angle_beta   90.00
_cell.angle_gamma   90.00
#
_symmetry.space_group_name_H-M   'P 1'
#
loop_
_entity.id
_entity.type
_entity.pdbx_description
1 polymer ?
#
loop_
_entity_poly.entity_id
_entity_poly.type
_entity_poly.pdbx_seq_one_letter_code
_entity_poly.pdbx_strand_id
1 'polypeptide(L)'
;LEGGMRLEPPQTLDAAEIKRRLDAALPHHFGAEAPRVDVTRNVSGKAAAGRDYIKLREDAMFSDLDVTQLLQHEALVHIATAKNGQAQAHFPLLAESHPGNAKTQEGLAVFAEFISGALDPRRFRRLADRVI
;
A
#
# COMPACT_ATOMS: atom_id res chain seq x y z
N LEU A 1 30.90 8.08 -8.26
CA LEU A 1 29.62 7.56 -7.75
C LEU A 1 28.97 8.63 -6.88
N GLU A 2 28.30 9.60 -7.50
CA GLU A 2 27.49 10.59 -6.81
C GLU A 2 26.17 9.93 -6.39
N GLY A 3 26.17 9.28 -5.24
CA GLY A 3 24.96 8.88 -4.54
C GLY A 3 24.32 10.12 -3.93
N GLY A 4 23.65 10.92 -4.74
CA GLY A 4 22.81 12.00 -4.24
C GLY A 4 21.78 11.40 -3.29
N MET A 5 21.90 11.71 -2.01
CA MET A 5 20.93 11.38 -0.99
C MET A 5 19.59 11.98 -1.45
N ARG A 6 18.67 11.15 -1.90
CA ARG A 6 17.34 11.63 -2.28
C ARG A 6 16.73 12.28 -1.05
N LEU A 7 16.48 13.58 -1.14
CA LEU A 7 15.79 14.32 -0.09
C LEU A 7 14.44 13.64 0.16
N GLU A 8 14.05 13.58 1.43
CA GLU A 8 12.73 13.05 1.78
C GLU A 8 11.64 13.86 1.04
N PRO A 9 10.67 13.18 0.38
CA PRO A 9 9.64 13.89 -0.35
C PRO A 9 8.79 14.74 0.60
N PRO A 10 8.41 15.96 0.20
CA PRO A 10 7.58 16.81 1.02
C PRO A 10 6.21 16.18 1.26
N GLN A 11 5.68 16.31 2.47
CA GLN A 11 4.36 15.84 2.87
C GLN A 11 3.34 16.97 2.65
N THR A 12 2.88 17.12 1.41
CA THR A 12 2.03 18.27 0.99
C THR A 12 0.62 17.89 0.60
N LEU A 13 0.33 16.59 0.50
CA LEU A 13 -0.97 16.09 0.08
C LEU A 13 -1.80 15.70 1.31
N ASP A 14 -3.07 16.07 1.31
CA ASP A 14 -4.04 15.61 2.30
C ASP A 14 -4.67 14.26 1.91
N ALA A 15 -5.44 13.68 2.83
CA ALA A 15 -6.10 12.39 2.60
C ALA A 15 -7.13 12.45 1.46
N ALA A 16 -7.78 13.59 1.22
CA ALA A 16 -8.75 13.76 0.15
C ALA A 16 -8.08 13.69 -1.23
N GLU A 17 -6.93 14.33 -1.39
CA GLU A 17 -6.16 14.28 -2.63
C GLU A 17 -5.59 12.88 -2.90
N ILE A 18 -5.08 12.20 -1.86
CA ILE A 18 -4.65 10.79 -1.99
C ILE A 18 -5.81 9.91 -2.42
N LYS A 19 -6.98 10.04 -1.77
CA LYS A 19 -8.19 9.31 -2.17
C LYS A 19 -8.51 9.54 -3.64
N ARG A 20 -8.55 10.79 -4.08
CA ARG A 20 -8.85 11.15 -5.48
C ARG A 20 -7.91 10.45 -6.46
N ARG A 21 -6.61 10.43 -6.16
CA ARG A 21 -5.59 9.78 -7.01
C ARG A 21 -5.71 8.26 -7.02
N LEU A 22 -5.96 7.65 -5.87
CA LEU A 22 -6.18 6.20 -5.78
C LEU A 22 -7.48 5.79 -6.47
N ASP A 23 -8.59 6.52 -6.27
CA ASP A 23 -9.86 6.26 -6.95
C ASP A 23 -9.74 6.33 -8.49
N ALA A 24 -8.85 7.18 -8.99
CA ALA A 24 -8.54 7.25 -10.42
C ALA A 24 -7.66 6.08 -10.92
N ALA A 25 -6.70 5.63 -10.10
CA ALA A 25 -5.73 4.61 -10.49
C ALA A 25 -6.25 3.17 -10.33
N LEU A 26 -6.96 2.87 -9.25
CA LEU A 26 -7.39 1.51 -8.89
C LEU A 26 -8.26 0.83 -9.96
N PRO A 27 -9.22 1.50 -10.62
CA PRO A 27 -10.03 0.87 -11.66
C PRO A 27 -9.22 0.38 -12.87
N HIS A 28 -8.05 0.95 -13.16
CA HIS A 28 -7.18 0.47 -14.23
C HIS A 28 -6.60 -0.93 -13.95
N HIS A 29 -6.50 -1.32 -12.68
CA HIS A 29 -5.95 -2.61 -12.25
C HIS A 29 -7.03 -3.63 -11.88
N PHE A 30 -8.15 -3.16 -11.30
CA PHE A 30 -9.18 -4.03 -10.73
C PHE A 30 -10.53 -3.96 -11.47
N GLY A 31 -10.68 -3.04 -12.44
CA GLY A 31 -11.96 -2.84 -13.13
C GLY A 31 -13.09 -2.48 -12.15
N ALA A 32 -14.23 -3.14 -12.31
CA ALA A 32 -15.39 -2.96 -11.46
C ALA A 32 -15.21 -3.43 -10.01
N GLU A 33 -14.20 -4.24 -9.76
CA GLU A 33 -13.87 -4.77 -8.43
C GLU A 33 -12.80 -3.95 -7.70
N ALA A 34 -12.59 -2.70 -8.10
CA ALA A 34 -11.64 -1.81 -7.45
C ALA A 34 -11.96 -1.68 -5.94
N PRO A 35 -10.93 -1.79 -5.08
CA PRO A 35 -11.12 -1.59 -3.65
C PRO A 35 -11.58 -0.16 -3.35
N ARG A 36 -12.39 -0.02 -2.29
CA ARG A 36 -12.84 1.30 -1.84
C ARG A 36 -11.71 2.05 -1.14
N VAL A 37 -11.69 3.37 -1.30
CA VAL A 37 -10.79 4.25 -0.54
C VAL A 37 -11.63 5.13 0.37
N ASP A 38 -11.46 4.97 1.67
CA ASP A 38 -12.20 5.71 2.70
C ASP A 38 -11.27 6.64 3.48
N VAL A 39 -11.74 7.85 3.79
CA VAL A 39 -11.06 8.78 4.70
C VAL A 39 -11.73 8.70 6.06
N THR A 40 -10.95 8.47 7.13
CA THR A 40 -11.48 8.25 8.48
C THR A 40 -10.46 8.63 9.55
N ARG A 41 -10.93 8.91 10.75
CA ARG A 41 -10.07 9.13 11.94
C ARG A 41 -9.63 7.83 12.61
N ASN A 42 -10.32 6.72 12.33
CA ASN A 42 -10.15 5.46 13.03
C ASN A 42 -9.08 4.57 12.36
N VAL A 43 -7.88 5.12 12.16
CA VAL A 43 -6.71 4.39 11.64
C VAL A 43 -5.49 4.75 12.49
N SER A 44 -4.79 3.76 13.02
CA SER A 44 -3.62 3.96 13.89
C SER A 44 -2.40 4.54 13.15
N GLY A 45 -2.23 4.19 11.87
CA GLY A 45 -1.20 4.73 10.99
C GLY A 45 -1.73 5.83 10.07
N LYS A 46 -0.96 6.22 9.05
CA LYS A 46 -1.43 7.11 7.98
C LYS A 46 -2.50 6.45 7.12
N ALA A 47 -2.34 5.16 6.85
CA ALA A 47 -3.24 4.35 6.07
C ALA A 47 -3.26 2.90 6.58
N ALA A 48 -4.31 2.17 6.23
CA ALA A 48 -4.44 0.74 6.45
C ALA A 48 -5.25 0.12 5.31
N ALA A 49 -4.84 -1.08 4.88
CA ALA A 49 -5.58 -1.83 3.89
C ALA A 49 -6.28 -3.04 4.51
N GLY A 50 -7.41 -3.41 3.93
CA GLY A 50 -8.10 -4.66 4.19
C GLY A 50 -8.21 -5.48 2.91
N ARG A 51 -9.18 -6.39 2.84
CA ARG A 51 -9.36 -7.27 1.66
C ARG A 51 -9.86 -6.54 0.42
N ASP A 52 -10.68 -5.48 0.61
CA ASP A 52 -11.36 -4.75 -0.45
C ASP A 52 -11.42 -3.24 -0.20
N TYR A 53 -10.60 -2.74 0.71
CA TYR A 53 -10.56 -1.31 1.03
C TYR A 53 -9.16 -0.82 1.40
N ILE A 54 -8.96 0.48 1.22
CA ILE A 54 -7.85 1.25 1.77
C ILE A 54 -8.46 2.36 2.63
N LYS A 55 -8.07 2.47 3.89
CA LYS A 55 -8.44 3.58 4.78
C LYS A 55 -7.29 4.55 4.91
N LEU A 56 -7.58 5.82 4.74
CA LEU A 56 -6.65 6.93 4.90
C LEU A 56 -7.00 7.70 6.17
N ARG A 57 -6.02 8.04 6.98
CA ARG A 57 -6.26 8.86 8.16
C ARG A 57 -6.49 10.32 7.75
N GLU A 58 -7.62 10.90 8.21
CA GLU A 58 -8.12 12.20 7.82
C GLU A 58 -7.13 13.35 8.07
N ASP A 59 -6.44 13.31 9.21
CA ASP A 59 -5.48 14.34 9.64
C ASP A 59 -4.03 14.06 9.23
N ALA A 60 -3.79 13.02 8.44
CA ALA A 60 -2.45 12.69 7.97
C ALA A 60 -2.09 13.51 6.72
N MET A 61 -0.80 13.85 6.64
CA MET A 61 -0.21 14.42 5.44
C MET A 61 0.62 13.37 4.70
N PHE A 62 0.60 13.45 3.38
CA PHE A 62 1.18 12.49 2.47
C PHE A 62 2.12 13.16 1.47
N SER A 63 2.98 12.37 0.85
CA SER A 63 3.80 12.76 -0.30
C SER A 63 3.27 12.14 -1.60
N ASP A 64 3.78 12.59 -2.74
CA ASP A 64 3.49 11.94 -4.02
C ASP A 64 3.92 10.47 -4.04
N LEU A 65 5.02 10.12 -3.35
CA LEU A 65 5.48 8.73 -3.25
C LEU A 65 4.54 7.84 -2.42
N ASP A 66 3.81 8.40 -1.45
CA ASP A 66 2.82 7.65 -0.69
C ASP A 66 1.68 7.11 -1.60
N VAL A 67 1.31 7.83 -2.67
CA VAL A 67 0.34 7.32 -3.67
C VAL A 67 0.86 6.05 -4.32
N THR A 68 2.09 6.09 -4.84
CA THR A 68 2.73 4.93 -5.47
C THR A 68 2.91 3.79 -4.47
N GLN A 69 3.33 4.11 -3.25
CA GLN A 69 3.51 3.13 -2.18
C GLN A 69 2.19 2.42 -1.85
N LEU A 70 1.10 3.17 -1.64
CA LEU A 70 -0.21 2.59 -1.34
C LEU A 70 -0.75 1.74 -2.51
N LEU A 71 -0.54 2.20 -3.74
CA LEU A 71 -0.94 1.44 -4.92
C LEU A 71 -0.15 0.13 -5.03
N GLN A 72 1.19 0.19 -4.96
CA GLN A 72 2.05 -0.97 -5.19
C GLN A 72 2.01 -1.97 -4.02
N HIS A 73 2.12 -1.48 -2.79
CA HIS A 73 2.18 -2.29 -1.59
C HIS A 73 0.79 -2.82 -1.20
N GLU A 74 -0.14 -1.90 -0.93
CA GLU A 74 -1.44 -2.26 -0.36
C GLU A 74 -2.39 -2.84 -1.41
N ALA A 75 -2.53 -2.17 -2.57
CA ALA A 75 -3.48 -2.62 -3.56
C ALA A 75 -2.95 -3.80 -4.38
N LEU A 76 -1.80 -3.65 -5.06
CA LEU A 76 -1.33 -4.63 -6.04
C LEU A 76 -0.65 -5.85 -5.42
N VAL A 77 -0.27 -5.81 -4.15
CA VAL A 77 0.21 -7.00 -3.45
C VAL A 77 -0.86 -7.54 -2.51
N HIS A 78 -1.23 -6.82 -1.45
CA HIS A 78 -2.12 -7.39 -0.42
C HIS A 78 -3.55 -7.61 -0.92
N ILE A 79 -4.21 -6.58 -1.47
CA ILE A 79 -5.60 -6.69 -1.94
C ILE A 79 -5.69 -7.63 -3.15
N ALA A 80 -4.77 -7.52 -4.11
CA ALA A 80 -4.77 -8.40 -5.28
C ALA A 80 -4.57 -9.86 -4.89
N THR A 81 -3.68 -10.16 -3.93
CA THR A 81 -3.49 -11.52 -3.42
C THR A 81 -4.77 -12.05 -2.77
N ALA A 82 -5.44 -11.25 -1.92
CA ALA A 82 -6.68 -11.64 -1.28
C ALA A 82 -7.79 -11.90 -2.33
N LYS A 83 -7.96 -11.00 -3.31
CA LYS A 83 -8.96 -11.17 -4.38
C LYS A 83 -8.67 -12.39 -5.25
N ASN A 84 -7.42 -12.59 -5.66
CA ASN A 84 -7.02 -13.77 -6.43
C ASN A 84 -7.26 -15.07 -5.65
N GLY A 85 -7.00 -15.06 -4.34
CA GLY A 85 -7.32 -16.19 -3.45
C GLY A 85 -8.82 -16.47 -3.38
N GLN A 86 -9.65 -15.42 -3.25
CA GLN A 86 -11.11 -15.55 -3.24
C GLN A 86 -11.68 -16.12 -4.54
N ALA A 87 -11.05 -15.83 -5.67
CA ALA A 87 -11.43 -16.38 -6.97
C ALA A 87 -11.16 -17.90 -7.11
N GLN A 88 -10.41 -18.50 -6.17
CA GLN A 88 -10.10 -19.93 -6.17
C GLN A 88 -11.18 -20.73 -5.43
N ALA A 89 -12.25 -21.08 -6.09
CA ALA A 89 -13.44 -21.72 -5.48
C ALA A 89 -13.13 -23.01 -4.69
N HIS A 90 -12.07 -23.76 -5.10
CA HIS A 90 -11.69 -25.02 -4.48
C HIS A 90 -10.67 -24.86 -3.33
N PHE A 91 -10.11 -23.67 -3.15
CA PHE A 91 -9.05 -23.41 -2.17
C PHE A 91 -9.30 -22.11 -1.40
N PRO A 92 -10.35 -22.04 -0.54
CA PRO A 92 -10.69 -20.81 0.20
C PRO A 92 -9.54 -20.29 1.08
N LEU A 93 -8.63 -21.18 1.51
CA LEU A 93 -7.47 -20.84 2.31
C LEU A 93 -6.53 -19.83 1.62
N LEU A 94 -6.52 -19.78 0.30
CA LEU A 94 -5.68 -18.85 -0.47
C LEU A 94 -6.11 -17.38 -0.31
N ALA A 95 -7.35 -17.13 0.13
CA ALA A 95 -7.86 -15.78 0.42
C ALA A 95 -7.43 -15.26 1.80
N GLU A 96 -6.90 -16.13 2.66
CA GLU A 96 -6.58 -15.79 4.05
C GLU A 96 -5.10 -15.42 4.21
N SER A 97 -4.85 -14.36 4.99
CA SER A 97 -3.50 -14.09 5.46
C SER A 97 -3.13 -15.12 6.53
N HIS A 98 -1.99 -15.76 6.37
CA HIS A 98 -1.49 -16.81 7.24
C HIS A 98 -0.07 -16.48 7.71
N PRO A 99 0.31 -16.72 8.96
CA PRO A 99 1.66 -16.44 9.46
C PRO A 99 2.78 -17.02 8.59
N GLY A 100 2.53 -18.18 7.94
CA GLY A 100 3.49 -18.84 7.04
C GLY A 100 3.75 -18.09 5.74
N ASN A 101 2.79 -17.28 5.25
CA ASN A 101 2.94 -16.51 4.00
C ASN A 101 3.10 -15.00 4.23
N ALA A 102 2.84 -14.50 5.43
CA ALA A 102 2.89 -13.08 5.75
C ALA A 102 4.26 -12.46 5.44
N LYS A 103 5.35 -13.12 5.82
CA LYS A 103 6.71 -12.64 5.52
C LYS A 103 6.98 -12.53 4.02
N THR A 104 6.51 -13.49 3.24
CA THR A 104 6.66 -13.50 1.78
C THR A 104 5.85 -12.38 1.15
N GLN A 105 4.62 -12.17 1.58
CA GLN A 105 3.77 -11.08 1.09
C GLN A 105 4.36 -9.71 1.43
N GLU A 106 4.82 -9.50 2.67
CA GLU A 106 5.49 -8.25 3.06
C GLU A 106 6.78 -8.03 2.26
N GLY A 107 7.59 -9.06 2.08
CA GLY A 107 8.79 -8.99 1.25
C GLY A 107 8.49 -8.61 -0.21
N LEU A 108 7.44 -9.19 -0.79
CA LEU A 108 6.98 -8.86 -2.13
C LEU A 108 6.48 -7.42 -2.20
N ALA A 109 5.74 -6.98 -1.20
CA ALA A 109 5.20 -5.61 -1.14
C ALA A 109 6.32 -4.57 -1.03
N VAL A 110 7.33 -4.80 -0.18
CA VAL A 110 8.53 -3.94 -0.09
C VAL A 110 9.34 -3.96 -1.39
N PHE A 111 9.46 -5.12 -2.05
CA PHE A 111 10.11 -5.21 -3.34
C PHE A 111 9.36 -4.43 -4.43
N ALA A 112 8.02 -4.46 -4.43
CA ALA A 112 7.21 -3.65 -5.34
C ALA A 112 7.41 -2.13 -5.10
N GLU A 113 7.50 -1.69 -3.83
CA GLU A 113 7.88 -0.31 -3.51
C GLU A 113 9.28 0.04 -4.08
N PHE A 114 10.23 -0.86 -3.94
CA PHE A 114 11.60 -0.64 -4.43
C PHE A 114 11.66 -0.48 -5.95
N ILE A 115 11.09 -1.40 -6.72
CA ILE A 115 11.15 -1.36 -8.19
C ILE A 115 10.32 -0.23 -8.79
N SER A 116 9.27 0.23 -8.10
CA SER A 116 8.44 1.36 -8.52
C SER A 116 9.02 2.73 -8.10
N GLY A 117 10.13 2.75 -7.35
CA GLY A 117 10.74 3.96 -6.83
C GLY A 117 9.99 4.61 -5.66
N ALA A 118 9.03 3.92 -5.07
CA ALA A 118 8.24 4.40 -3.94
C ALA A 118 8.96 4.25 -2.58
N LEU A 119 10.05 3.48 -2.52
CA LEU A 119 10.83 3.27 -1.30
C LEU A 119 11.78 4.45 -1.06
N ASP A 120 11.30 5.46 -0.34
CA ASP A 120 12.10 6.60 0.08
C ASP A 120 12.97 6.30 1.33
N PRO A 121 13.95 7.16 1.67
CA PRO A 121 14.81 6.95 2.83
C PRO A 121 14.06 6.90 4.18
N ARG A 122 12.96 7.64 4.32
CA ARG A 122 12.12 7.61 5.54
C ARG A 122 11.39 6.27 5.66
N ARG A 123 10.83 5.81 4.55
CA ARG A 123 10.16 4.51 4.48
C ARG A 123 11.16 3.37 4.74
N PHE A 124 12.33 3.42 4.12
CA PHE A 124 13.39 2.45 4.33
C PHE A 124 13.83 2.38 5.81
N ARG A 125 14.02 3.53 6.46
CA ARG A 125 14.37 3.59 7.88
C ARG A 125 13.30 2.93 8.74
N ARG A 126 12.01 3.23 8.51
CA ARG A 126 10.91 2.59 9.24
C ARG A 126 10.85 1.07 9.06
N LEU A 127 11.23 0.57 7.90
CA LEU A 127 11.31 -0.87 7.66
C LEU A 127 12.49 -1.49 8.42
N ALA A 128 13.65 -0.84 8.39
CA ALA A 128 14.83 -1.30 9.13
C ALA A 128 14.56 -1.35 10.65
N ASP A 129 13.92 -0.33 11.21
CA ASP A 129 13.59 -0.25 12.64
C ASP A 129 12.63 -1.37 13.11
N ARG A 130 11.89 -2.01 12.20
CA ARG A 130 10.99 -3.12 12.52
C ARG A 130 11.68 -4.50 12.52
N VAL A 131 12.88 -4.58 11.97
CA VAL A 131 13.61 -5.85 11.82
C VAL A 131 14.60 -6.05 12.98
N ILE A 132 14.95 -4.99 13.70
CA ILE A 132 15.82 -5.02 14.88
C ILE A 132 14.98 -5.21 16.14
#